data_f72015151cad90f073637e9f643808d2
#
_entry.id   f72015151cad90f073637e9f643808d2
#
_cell.length_a   1.000
_cell.length_b   1.000
_cell.length_c   1.000
_cell.angle_alpha   90.00
_cell.angle_beta   90.00
_cell.angle_gamma   90.00
#
_symmetry.space_group_name_H-M   'P 1'
#
loop_
_entity.id
_entity.type
_entity.pdbx_description
1 polymer ?
#
loop_
_entity_poly.entity_id
_entity_poly.type
_entity_poly.pdbx_seq_one_letter_code
_entity_poly.pdbx_strand_id
1 'polypeptide(L)'
;GIDGFRCDMAEMVPVEFWEWAIPQVKEAHPEILFIAEVYNPNEYRNYLLRGKFDYLYDKVGLYDTLRNVACGYESAASITHCWQSLNGIEKQMLNFLENHDEQRIASDFFAGDPRKGIPALIVSACMNTNPMMIYFGQEFGELGMDSEGFSGRDGRTTIFDYWSVDTIRRWRNGGKFDGKMLTEEHKRLYSIYQRVLTLCNEETSIAKG
;
A
#
# COMPACT_ATOMS: atom_id res chain seq x y z
N GLY A 1 10.71 -0.57 20.43
CA GLY A 1 10.25 0.76 20.03
C GLY A 1 9.33 0.66 18.83
N ILE A 2 8.91 1.79 18.38
CA ILE A 2 8.17 1.98 17.12
C ILE A 2 9.00 2.91 16.23
N ASP A 3 8.88 2.76 14.90
CA ASP A 3 9.67 3.52 13.92
C ASP A 3 8.85 4.65 13.30
N GLY A 4 7.53 4.67 13.50
CA GLY A 4 6.66 5.71 12.98
C GLY A 4 5.18 5.53 13.33
N PHE A 5 4.37 6.47 12.87
CA PHE A 5 2.93 6.50 13.04
C PHE A 5 2.22 6.60 11.69
N ARG A 6 1.22 5.76 11.49
CA ARG A 6 0.19 5.98 10.48
C ARG A 6 -0.96 6.71 11.16
N CYS A 7 -1.26 7.90 10.67
CA CYS A 7 -2.30 8.77 11.21
C CYS A 7 -3.58 8.60 10.41
N ASP A 8 -4.55 7.95 11.05
CA ASP A 8 -5.88 7.68 10.51
C ASP A 8 -6.63 8.97 10.27
N MET A 9 -7.30 9.07 9.11
CA MET A 9 -8.13 10.22 8.72
C MET A 9 -7.46 11.58 9.07
N ALA A 10 -6.15 11.71 8.79
CA ALA A 10 -5.37 12.88 9.21
C ALA A 10 -5.94 14.21 8.69
N GLU A 11 -6.59 14.19 7.50
CA GLU A 11 -7.23 15.39 6.93
C GLU A 11 -8.49 15.87 7.69
N MET A 12 -9.05 15.03 8.57
CA MET A 12 -10.18 15.42 9.42
C MET A 12 -9.72 16.14 10.71
N VAL A 13 -8.40 16.13 10.96
CA VAL A 13 -7.78 16.88 12.05
C VAL A 13 -7.16 18.14 11.47
N PRO A 14 -7.41 19.33 12.05
CA PRO A 14 -6.85 20.58 11.53
C PRO A 14 -5.34 20.51 11.36
N VAL A 15 -4.83 21.00 10.23
CA VAL A 15 -3.39 20.96 9.91
C VAL A 15 -2.53 21.66 10.96
N GLU A 16 -3.07 22.63 11.66
CA GLU A 16 -2.42 23.35 12.77
C GLU A 16 -2.06 22.44 13.95
N PHE A 17 -2.87 21.40 14.19
CA PHE A 17 -2.52 20.38 15.19
C PHE A 17 -1.26 19.62 14.79
N TRP A 18 -1.19 19.17 13.54
CA TRP A 18 -0.05 18.42 13.03
C TRP A 18 1.22 19.29 12.97
N GLU A 19 1.08 20.56 12.54
CA GLU A 19 2.14 21.56 12.53
C GLU A 19 2.76 21.76 13.93
N TRP A 20 1.95 21.65 14.96
CA TRP A 20 2.40 21.70 16.35
C TRP A 20 2.92 20.35 16.84
N ALA A 21 2.18 19.25 16.64
CA ALA A 21 2.45 17.97 17.29
C ALA A 21 3.69 17.25 16.72
N ILE A 22 3.83 17.20 15.39
CA ILE A 22 4.91 16.43 14.73
C ILE A 22 6.29 16.97 15.12
N PRO A 23 6.56 18.29 15.08
CA PRO A 23 7.86 18.81 15.53
C PRO A 23 8.19 18.49 16.99
N GLN A 24 7.20 18.49 17.90
CA GLN A 24 7.40 18.13 19.31
C GLN A 24 7.92 16.68 19.46
N VAL A 25 7.31 15.76 18.71
CA VAL A 25 7.74 14.35 18.74
C VAL A 25 9.12 14.19 18.10
N LYS A 26 9.37 14.85 16.97
CA LYS A 26 10.66 14.76 16.25
C LYS A 26 11.80 15.47 16.98
N GLU A 27 11.53 16.40 17.86
CA GLU A 27 12.56 16.99 18.73
C GLU A 27 13.14 15.94 19.69
N ALA A 28 12.30 15.07 20.24
CA ALA A 28 12.72 13.99 21.14
C ALA A 28 13.15 12.72 20.38
N HIS A 29 12.58 12.48 19.20
CA HIS A 29 12.73 11.26 18.40
C HIS A 29 12.83 11.63 16.92
N PRO A 30 13.98 12.16 16.43
CA PRO A 30 14.12 12.66 15.07
C PRO A 30 13.98 11.60 13.97
N GLU A 31 14.16 10.32 14.32
CA GLU A 31 14.03 9.16 13.43
C GLU A 31 12.58 8.74 13.16
N ILE A 32 11.62 9.19 13.99
CA ILE A 32 10.22 8.78 13.87
C ILE A 32 9.59 9.34 12.59
N LEU A 33 8.94 8.46 11.83
CA LEU A 33 8.22 8.82 10.60
C LEU A 33 6.73 9.01 10.84
N PHE A 34 6.12 9.94 10.11
CA PHE A 34 4.68 10.19 10.12
C PHE A 34 4.11 9.99 8.72
N ILE A 35 3.16 9.08 8.61
CA ILE A 35 2.43 8.78 7.38
C ILE A 35 0.98 9.20 7.59
N ALA A 36 0.45 10.06 6.72
CA ALA A 36 -0.92 10.52 6.82
C ALA A 36 -1.85 9.84 5.81
N GLU A 37 -3.05 9.55 6.26
CA GLU A 37 -4.17 9.29 5.39
C GLU A 37 -4.85 10.62 5.03
N VAL A 38 -4.57 11.09 3.80
CA VAL A 38 -5.16 12.30 3.22
C VAL A 38 -5.64 11.93 1.82
N TYR A 39 -6.94 12.08 1.55
CA TYR A 39 -7.56 11.68 0.30
C TYR A 39 -7.91 12.84 -0.62
N ASN A 40 -7.84 14.09 -0.12
CA ASN A 40 -8.02 15.27 -0.94
C ASN A 40 -6.68 15.71 -1.58
N PRO A 41 -6.50 15.57 -2.91
CA PRO A 41 -5.23 15.95 -3.56
C PRO A 41 -4.89 17.43 -3.43
N ASN A 42 -5.87 18.31 -3.23
CA ASN A 42 -5.63 19.74 -3.02
C ASN A 42 -4.96 20.03 -1.67
N GLU A 43 -5.10 19.11 -0.72
CA GLU A 43 -4.54 19.22 0.63
C GLU A 43 -3.17 18.55 0.78
N TYR A 44 -2.70 17.74 -0.18
CA TYR A 44 -1.44 17.01 -0.07
C TYR A 44 -0.28 17.90 0.35
N ARG A 45 -0.09 19.03 -0.36
CA ARG A 45 1.00 19.97 -0.03
C ARG A 45 0.83 20.61 1.33
N ASN A 46 -0.39 20.88 1.76
CA ASN A 46 -0.69 21.46 3.05
C ASN A 46 -0.24 20.52 4.18
N TYR A 47 -0.59 19.24 4.08
CA TYR A 47 -0.21 18.25 5.10
C TYR A 47 1.28 17.88 5.05
N LEU A 48 1.92 17.86 3.88
CA LEU A 48 3.37 17.66 3.78
C LEU A 48 4.16 18.85 4.29
N LEU A 49 3.87 20.07 3.82
CA LEU A 49 4.70 21.23 4.06
C LEU A 49 4.41 21.89 5.43
N ARG A 50 3.13 22.10 5.72
CA ARG A 50 2.69 22.72 6.97
C ARG A 50 2.48 21.67 8.06
N GLY A 51 1.77 20.60 7.76
CA GLY A 51 1.50 19.49 8.68
C GLY A 51 2.73 18.68 9.06
N LYS A 52 3.85 18.77 8.30
CA LYS A 52 5.14 18.12 8.57
C LYS A 52 5.12 16.59 8.47
N PHE A 53 4.17 16.02 7.76
CA PHE A 53 4.18 14.60 7.46
C PHE A 53 5.33 14.24 6.52
N ASP A 54 5.90 13.06 6.72
CA ASP A 54 6.98 12.53 5.86
C ASP A 54 6.38 11.94 4.58
N TYR A 55 5.24 11.23 4.71
CA TYR A 55 4.57 10.56 3.60
C TYR A 55 3.05 10.68 3.70
N LEU A 56 2.39 10.66 2.54
CA LEU A 56 0.94 10.54 2.40
C LEU A 56 0.59 9.29 1.60
N TYR A 57 -0.57 8.70 1.82
CA TYR A 57 -1.12 7.67 0.95
C TYR A 57 -1.44 8.23 -0.43
N ASP A 58 -0.97 7.56 -1.50
CA ASP A 58 -1.39 7.86 -2.87
C ASP A 58 -2.65 7.05 -3.23
N LYS A 59 -3.76 7.37 -2.54
CA LYS A 59 -5.04 6.68 -2.73
C LYS A 59 -5.77 7.18 -3.98
N VAL A 60 -6.08 8.47 -4.00
CA VAL A 60 -6.96 9.08 -5.03
C VAL A 60 -6.25 9.25 -6.38
N GLY A 61 -4.92 9.32 -6.37
CA GLY A 61 -4.13 9.38 -7.60
C GLY A 61 -3.80 7.98 -8.13
N LEU A 62 -2.64 7.47 -7.72
CA LEU A 62 -2.07 6.27 -8.33
C LEU A 62 -2.86 4.99 -8.01
N TYR A 63 -3.28 4.79 -6.74
CA TYR A 63 -4.03 3.57 -6.40
C TYR A 63 -5.31 3.44 -7.22
N ASP A 64 -6.17 4.47 -7.25
CA ASP A 64 -7.45 4.41 -7.97
C ASP A 64 -7.23 4.18 -9.47
N THR A 65 -6.24 4.85 -10.06
CA THR A 65 -5.88 4.66 -11.47
C THR A 65 -5.37 3.23 -11.73
N LEU A 66 -4.45 2.71 -10.92
CA LEU A 66 -3.94 1.35 -11.10
C LEU A 66 -5.04 0.29 -10.94
N ARG A 67 -5.95 0.49 -9.99
CA ARG A 67 -7.13 -0.36 -9.84
C ARG A 67 -7.99 -0.37 -11.09
N ASN A 68 -8.32 0.81 -11.60
CA ASN A 68 -9.13 0.94 -12.81
C ASN A 68 -8.47 0.32 -14.04
N VAL A 69 -7.15 0.54 -14.20
CA VAL A 69 -6.37 -0.07 -15.30
C VAL A 69 -6.34 -1.58 -15.17
N ALA A 70 -6.10 -2.14 -13.97
CA ALA A 70 -6.07 -3.57 -13.74
C ALA A 70 -7.43 -4.24 -13.99
N CYS A 71 -8.54 -3.52 -13.76
CA CYS A 71 -9.89 -3.97 -14.04
C CYS A 71 -10.32 -3.72 -15.50
N GLY A 72 -9.53 -3.02 -16.30
CA GLY A 72 -9.86 -2.70 -17.69
C GLY A 72 -10.84 -1.53 -17.87
N TYR A 73 -11.04 -0.72 -16.84
CA TYR A 73 -11.95 0.44 -16.86
C TYR A 73 -11.27 1.71 -17.33
N GLU A 74 -9.93 1.75 -17.34
CA GLU A 74 -9.16 2.93 -17.67
C GLU A 74 -7.91 2.57 -18.50
N SER A 75 -7.42 3.54 -19.28
CA SER A 75 -6.19 3.37 -20.05
C SER A 75 -4.95 3.52 -19.16
N ALA A 76 -3.91 2.72 -19.44
CA ALA A 76 -2.60 2.86 -18.77
C ALA A 76 -1.95 4.24 -19.01
N ALA A 77 -2.38 5.00 -20.02
CA ALA A 77 -1.92 6.38 -20.25
C ALA A 77 -2.25 7.31 -19.06
N SER A 78 -3.29 7.01 -18.29
CA SER A 78 -3.67 7.78 -17.09
C SER A 78 -2.62 7.73 -15.98
N ILE A 79 -1.80 6.70 -15.93
CA ILE A 79 -0.70 6.56 -14.96
C ILE A 79 0.28 7.74 -15.06
N THR A 80 0.63 8.14 -16.30
CA THR A 80 1.50 9.29 -16.53
C THR A 80 0.86 10.59 -16.01
N HIS A 81 -0.45 10.75 -16.20
CA HIS A 81 -1.16 11.91 -15.69
C HIS A 81 -1.16 11.99 -14.17
N CYS A 82 -1.39 10.87 -13.47
CA CYS A 82 -1.30 10.80 -12.01
C CYS A 82 0.06 11.26 -11.51
N TRP A 83 1.13 10.72 -12.08
CA TRP A 83 2.48 11.09 -11.72
C TRP A 83 2.78 12.58 -11.95
N GLN A 84 2.42 13.11 -13.12
CA GLN A 84 2.61 14.52 -13.44
C GLN A 84 1.82 15.46 -12.53
N SER A 85 0.65 15.06 -12.05
CA SER A 85 -0.19 15.88 -11.17
C SER A 85 0.41 16.10 -9.79
N LEU A 86 1.28 15.22 -9.31
CA LEU A 86 1.97 15.35 -8.04
C LEU A 86 3.01 16.48 -8.04
N ASN A 87 3.66 16.73 -9.19
CA ASN A 87 4.50 17.90 -9.45
C ASN A 87 5.48 18.25 -8.31
N GLY A 88 6.40 17.34 -8.01
CA GLY A 88 7.50 17.53 -7.05
C GLY A 88 7.25 16.98 -5.64
N ILE A 89 6.09 16.35 -5.38
CA ILE A 89 5.85 15.62 -4.11
C ILE A 89 5.84 14.10 -4.29
N GLU A 90 6.19 13.61 -5.47
CA GLU A 90 6.10 12.20 -5.85
C GLU A 90 6.83 11.29 -4.85
N LYS A 91 8.00 11.72 -4.39
CA LYS A 91 8.83 10.94 -3.45
C LYS A 91 8.25 10.83 -2.04
N GLN A 92 7.26 11.65 -1.73
CA GLN A 92 6.58 11.69 -0.44
C GLN A 92 5.22 10.96 -0.45
N MET A 93 4.89 10.29 -1.56
CA MET A 93 3.67 9.51 -1.68
C MET A 93 3.95 8.04 -1.37
N LEU A 94 3.23 7.46 -0.42
CA LEU A 94 3.26 6.02 -0.13
C LEU A 94 2.38 5.29 -1.13
N ASN A 95 2.98 4.51 -2.01
CA ASN A 95 2.25 3.67 -2.95
C ASN A 95 1.74 2.39 -2.29
N PHE A 96 0.59 1.91 -2.70
CA PHE A 96 0.03 0.64 -2.26
C PHE A 96 -0.99 0.11 -3.28
N LEU A 97 -1.31 -1.17 -3.19
CA LEU A 97 -2.33 -1.83 -4.01
C LEU A 97 -3.44 -2.48 -3.18
N GLU A 98 -3.15 -2.76 -1.92
CA GLU A 98 -4.08 -3.27 -0.93
C GLU A 98 -3.80 -2.62 0.43
N ASN A 99 -4.84 -2.43 1.23
CA ASN A 99 -4.75 -2.05 2.63
C ASN A 99 -5.95 -2.60 3.39
N HIS A 100 -6.15 -2.17 4.63
CA HIS A 100 -7.22 -2.65 5.50
C HIS A 100 -8.62 -2.08 5.15
N ASP A 101 -8.70 -1.08 4.28
CA ASP A 101 -9.95 -0.44 3.83
C ASP A 101 -10.34 -0.83 2.41
N GLU A 102 -9.37 -1.28 1.60
CA GLU A 102 -9.59 -1.58 0.19
C GLU A 102 -9.72 -3.08 -0.07
N GLN A 103 -10.42 -3.43 -1.17
CA GLN A 103 -10.56 -4.83 -1.57
C GLN A 103 -9.22 -5.42 -2.00
N ARG A 104 -9.06 -6.72 -1.74
CA ARG A 104 -7.95 -7.53 -2.23
C ARG A 104 -8.00 -7.63 -3.76
N ILE A 105 -6.84 -7.56 -4.40
CA ILE A 105 -6.71 -7.68 -5.87
C ILE A 105 -7.34 -8.98 -6.37
N ALA A 106 -7.16 -10.07 -5.61
CA ALA A 106 -7.67 -11.39 -5.96
C ALA A 106 -9.18 -11.56 -5.76
N SER A 107 -9.85 -10.62 -5.07
CA SER A 107 -11.28 -10.70 -4.80
C SER A 107 -12.15 -10.47 -6.04
N ASP A 108 -13.37 -10.97 -6.00
CA ASP A 108 -14.40 -10.72 -7.02
C ASP A 108 -14.78 -9.22 -7.13
N PHE A 109 -14.46 -8.44 -6.10
CA PHE A 109 -14.76 -7.01 -6.03
C PHE A 109 -13.64 -6.11 -6.55
N PHE A 110 -12.50 -6.68 -6.94
CA PHE A 110 -11.43 -5.96 -7.61
C PHE A 110 -11.13 -6.65 -8.96
N ALA A 111 -10.06 -7.39 -9.09
CA ALA A 111 -9.63 -7.95 -10.37
C ALA A 111 -9.96 -9.45 -10.55
N GLY A 112 -10.34 -10.15 -9.49
CA GLY A 112 -10.69 -11.58 -9.47
C GLY A 112 -9.49 -12.51 -9.74
N ASP A 113 -8.31 -11.97 -9.95
CA ASP A 113 -7.07 -12.70 -10.20
C ASP A 113 -5.87 -11.88 -9.71
N PRO A 114 -5.10 -12.36 -8.73
CA PRO A 114 -3.98 -11.61 -8.17
C PRO A 114 -2.87 -11.31 -9.19
N ARG A 115 -2.78 -12.09 -10.29
CA ARG A 115 -1.80 -11.88 -11.36
C ARG A 115 -2.06 -10.59 -12.15
N LYS A 116 -3.31 -10.13 -12.21
CA LYS A 116 -3.66 -8.86 -12.83
C LYS A 116 -3.06 -7.65 -12.10
N GLY A 117 -2.71 -7.81 -10.82
CA GLY A 117 -2.00 -6.80 -10.04
C GLY A 117 -0.49 -6.71 -10.32
N ILE A 118 0.12 -7.66 -11.04
CA ILE A 118 1.57 -7.68 -11.26
C ILE A 118 2.07 -6.43 -12.01
N PRO A 119 1.45 -5.97 -13.10
CA PRO A 119 1.87 -4.72 -13.74
C PRO A 119 1.77 -3.51 -12.80
N ALA A 120 0.69 -3.45 -12.00
CA ALA A 120 0.49 -2.39 -11.01
C ALA A 120 1.55 -2.45 -9.90
N LEU A 121 1.95 -3.65 -9.45
CA LEU A 121 3.06 -3.84 -8.50
C LEU A 121 4.37 -3.26 -9.06
N ILE A 122 4.70 -3.56 -10.32
CA ILE A 122 5.92 -3.06 -10.96
C ILE A 122 5.89 -1.54 -11.05
N VAL A 123 4.77 -0.94 -11.46
CA VAL A 123 4.62 0.52 -11.50
C VAL A 123 4.81 1.11 -10.11
N SER A 124 4.08 0.61 -9.11
CA SER A 124 4.15 1.14 -7.73
C SER A 124 5.53 1.03 -7.10
N ALA A 125 6.26 -0.06 -7.40
CA ALA A 125 7.57 -0.32 -6.80
C ALA A 125 8.75 0.34 -7.55
N CYS A 126 8.63 0.55 -8.88
CA CYS A 126 9.78 0.90 -9.71
C CYS A 126 9.65 2.25 -10.44
N MET A 127 8.49 2.93 -10.37
CA MET A 127 8.28 4.18 -11.10
C MET A 127 9.05 5.36 -10.46
N ASN A 128 9.28 5.31 -9.17
CA ASN A 128 9.97 6.36 -8.42
C ASN A 128 10.67 5.77 -7.19
N THR A 129 11.33 6.61 -6.38
CA THR A 129 12.04 6.22 -5.14
C THR A 129 11.15 6.31 -3.90
N ASN A 130 9.86 6.51 -4.06
CA ASN A 130 8.90 6.59 -2.96
C ASN A 130 8.64 5.21 -2.32
N PRO A 131 8.24 5.19 -1.03
CA PRO A 131 7.97 3.93 -0.35
C PRO A 131 6.73 3.23 -0.92
N MET A 132 6.73 1.91 -0.82
CA MET A 132 5.59 1.08 -1.17
C MET A 132 5.19 0.20 0.02
N MET A 133 3.89 0.15 0.30
CA MET A 133 3.31 -0.75 1.29
C MET A 133 2.81 -2.02 0.62
N ILE A 134 3.19 -3.18 1.16
CA ILE A 134 2.60 -4.47 0.84
C ILE A 134 1.70 -4.88 2.00
N TYR A 135 0.42 -5.06 1.74
CA TYR A 135 -0.51 -5.51 2.75
C TYR A 135 -0.37 -7.02 2.95
N PHE A 136 -0.33 -7.48 4.19
CA PHE A 136 -0.06 -8.89 4.53
C PHE A 136 -0.99 -9.86 3.81
N GLY A 137 -0.42 -10.88 3.15
CA GLY A 137 -1.16 -11.84 2.33
C GLY A 137 -1.32 -11.41 0.86
N GLN A 138 -1.07 -10.15 0.51
CA GLN A 138 -1.10 -9.66 -0.87
C GLN A 138 -0.13 -10.46 -1.76
N GLU A 139 1.06 -10.75 -1.25
CA GLU A 139 2.11 -11.51 -1.90
C GLU A 139 1.75 -12.99 -2.15
N PHE A 140 0.70 -13.47 -1.51
CA PHE A 140 0.15 -14.82 -1.70
C PHE A 140 -1.18 -14.81 -2.46
N GLY A 141 -1.71 -13.63 -2.80
CA GLY A 141 -3.00 -13.50 -3.48
C GLY A 141 -4.19 -13.78 -2.56
N GLU A 142 -4.17 -13.24 -1.33
CA GLU A 142 -5.29 -13.34 -0.39
C GLU A 142 -6.58 -12.81 -1.03
N LEU A 143 -7.67 -13.56 -0.89
CA LEU A 143 -8.93 -13.26 -1.55
C LEU A 143 -9.77 -12.23 -0.80
N GLY A 144 -9.70 -12.20 0.54
CA GLY A 144 -10.60 -11.39 1.35
C GLY A 144 -12.09 -11.75 1.19
N MET A 145 -12.36 -13.00 0.85
CA MET A 145 -13.73 -13.50 0.55
C MET A 145 -14.24 -14.45 1.62
N ASP A 146 -13.67 -14.37 2.82
CA ASP A 146 -14.07 -15.19 3.95
C ASP A 146 -15.38 -14.65 4.55
N SER A 147 -16.36 -15.52 4.70
CA SER A 147 -17.66 -15.18 5.30
C SER A 147 -17.58 -14.92 6.81
N GLU A 148 -16.48 -15.33 7.45
CA GLU A 148 -16.21 -15.11 8.86
C GLU A 148 -15.54 -13.74 9.12
N GLY A 149 -15.14 -13.04 8.07
CA GLY A 149 -14.51 -11.72 8.17
C GLY A 149 -15.45 -10.66 8.75
N PHE A 150 -14.87 -9.63 9.34
CA PHE A 150 -15.62 -8.53 9.97
C PHE A 150 -16.61 -7.86 9.02
N SER A 151 -16.21 -7.65 7.78
CA SER A 151 -17.04 -7.05 6.72
C SER A 151 -17.87 -8.07 5.94
N GLY A 152 -17.71 -9.37 6.22
CA GLY A 152 -18.26 -10.45 5.41
C GLY A 152 -17.54 -10.61 4.07
N ARG A 153 -18.24 -11.15 3.10
CA ARG A 153 -17.69 -11.46 1.75
C ARG A 153 -17.69 -10.23 0.85
N ASP A 154 -16.92 -9.22 1.17
CA ASP A 154 -16.84 -7.98 0.38
C ASP A 154 -15.46 -7.72 -0.26
N GLY A 155 -14.57 -8.70 -0.18
CA GLY A 155 -13.22 -8.63 -0.77
C GLY A 155 -12.19 -7.92 0.08
N ARG A 156 -12.54 -7.51 1.30
CA ARG A 156 -11.63 -6.83 2.22
C ARG A 156 -11.09 -7.77 3.30
N THR A 157 -9.89 -7.46 3.79
CA THR A 157 -9.38 -7.99 5.05
C THR A 157 -9.09 -6.78 5.95
N THR A 158 -10.00 -6.49 6.86
CA THR A 158 -9.90 -5.32 7.74
C THR A 158 -8.89 -5.57 8.86
N ILE A 159 -8.59 -4.54 9.66
CA ILE A 159 -7.76 -4.68 10.86
C ILE A 159 -8.37 -5.60 11.92
N PHE A 160 -9.66 -5.97 11.78
CA PHE A 160 -10.38 -6.84 12.69
C PHE A 160 -10.43 -8.31 12.22
N ASP A 161 -9.93 -8.63 11.02
CA ASP A 161 -10.01 -9.97 10.41
C ASP A 161 -8.78 -10.86 10.69
N TYR A 162 -8.10 -10.65 11.80
CA TYR A 162 -6.84 -11.31 12.17
C TYR A 162 -6.93 -12.83 12.36
N TRP A 163 -8.13 -13.41 12.42
CA TRP A 163 -8.35 -14.86 12.61
C TRP A 163 -8.63 -15.63 11.32
N SER A 164 -9.04 -14.99 10.23
CA SER A 164 -9.57 -15.65 9.03
C SER A 164 -8.71 -15.57 7.78
N VAL A 165 -7.48 -15.06 7.88
CA VAL A 165 -6.56 -14.91 6.73
C VAL A 165 -5.93 -16.26 6.38
N ASP A 166 -6.52 -17.00 5.41
CA ASP A 166 -6.13 -18.35 5.07
C ASP A 166 -4.72 -18.46 4.49
N THR A 167 -4.33 -17.56 3.60
CA THR A 167 -2.98 -17.56 3.00
C THR A 167 -1.88 -17.40 4.06
N ILE A 168 -2.09 -16.55 5.05
CA ILE A 168 -1.15 -16.36 6.16
C ILE A 168 -1.11 -17.60 7.07
N ARG A 169 -2.27 -18.23 7.35
CA ARG A 169 -2.31 -19.50 8.10
C ARG A 169 -1.53 -20.60 7.38
N ARG A 170 -1.67 -20.71 6.06
CA ARG A 170 -0.93 -21.65 5.21
C ARG A 170 0.57 -21.35 5.20
N TRP A 171 0.94 -20.09 5.02
CA TRP A 171 2.34 -19.68 5.06
C TRP A 171 2.98 -19.98 6.42
N ARG A 172 2.29 -19.64 7.51
CA ARG A 172 2.77 -19.91 8.87
C ARG A 172 2.91 -21.41 9.18
N ASN A 173 2.03 -22.25 8.66
CA ASN A 173 2.03 -23.71 8.82
C ASN A 173 2.34 -24.17 10.26
N GLY A 174 1.56 -23.70 11.24
CA GLY A 174 1.76 -24.05 12.65
C GLY A 174 3.09 -23.54 13.26
N GLY A 175 3.73 -22.54 12.65
CA GLY A 175 5.00 -21.94 13.07
C GLY A 175 6.24 -22.54 12.38
N LYS A 176 6.06 -23.40 11.37
CA LYS A 176 7.17 -24.01 10.62
C LYS A 176 7.73 -23.09 9.55
N PHE A 177 6.90 -22.21 8.98
CA PHE A 177 7.26 -21.26 7.91
C PHE A 177 7.99 -21.91 6.71
N ASP A 178 7.61 -23.15 6.38
CA ASP A 178 8.29 -23.97 5.36
C ASP A 178 7.60 -23.93 3.99
N GLY A 179 6.54 -23.16 3.85
CA GLY A 179 5.77 -23.00 2.61
C GLY A 179 5.04 -24.25 2.12
N LYS A 180 5.03 -25.36 2.89
CA LYS A 180 4.46 -26.63 2.44
C LYS A 180 2.95 -26.59 2.26
N MET A 181 2.27 -25.71 2.97
CA MET A 181 0.82 -25.54 2.87
C MET A 181 0.40 -24.54 1.79
N LEU A 182 1.36 -23.82 1.20
CA LEU A 182 1.11 -22.92 0.07
C LEU A 182 0.91 -23.72 -1.22
N THR A 183 -0.04 -23.29 -2.06
CA THR A 183 -0.19 -23.83 -3.42
C THR A 183 0.97 -23.39 -4.31
N GLU A 184 1.14 -24.02 -5.47
CA GLU A 184 2.15 -23.61 -6.44
C GLU A 184 1.86 -22.20 -7.01
N GLU A 185 0.60 -21.80 -7.07
CA GLU A 185 0.20 -20.44 -7.49
C GLU A 185 0.63 -19.40 -6.45
N HIS A 186 0.37 -19.66 -5.16
CA HIS A 186 0.85 -18.79 -4.07
C HIS A 186 2.38 -18.62 -4.12
N LYS A 187 3.12 -19.71 -4.29
CA LYS A 187 4.59 -19.69 -4.37
C LYS A 187 5.10 -18.90 -5.58
N ARG A 188 4.46 -19.07 -6.73
CA ARG A 188 4.81 -18.31 -7.95
C ARG A 188 4.58 -16.82 -7.77
N LEU A 189 3.42 -16.43 -7.23
CA LEU A 189 3.12 -15.03 -6.98
C LEU A 189 4.11 -14.43 -5.97
N TYR A 190 4.34 -15.11 -4.84
CA TYR A 190 5.34 -14.71 -3.84
C TYR A 190 6.72 -14.50 -4.45
N SER A 191 7.16 -15.41 -5.32
CA SER A 191 8.45 -15.28 -6.01
C SER A 191 8.52 -14.02 -6.89
N ILE A 192 7.40 -13.63 -7.52
CA ILE A 192 7.33 -12.39 -8.32
C ILE A 192 7.46 -11.18 -7.41
N TYR A 193 6.68 -11.13 -6.31
CA TYR A 193 6.78 -10.06 -5.32
C TYR A 193 8.20 -9.91 -4.79
N GLN A 194 8.81 -11.03 -4.37
CA GLN A 194 10.18 -11.04 -3.87
C GLN A 194 11.16 -10.45 -4.89
N ARG A 195 11.07 -10.87 -6.16
CA ARG A 195 11.95 -10.36 -7.23
C ARG A 195 11.76 -8.88 -7.50
N VAL A 196 10.51 -8.40 -7.57
CA VAL A 196 10.21 -6.97 -7.81
C VAL A 196 10.71 -6.12 -6.66
N LEU A 197 10.44 -6.53 -5.41
CA LEU A 197 10.88 -5.79 -4.22
C LEU A 197 12.40 -5.81 -4.04
N THR A 198 13.07 -6.91 -4.37
CA THR A 198 14.52 -6.97 -4.39
C THR A 198 15.06 -6.00 -5.46
N LEU A 199 14.51 -6.04 -6.67
CA LEU A 199 14.92 -5.16 -7.76
C LEU A 199 14.82 -3.68 -7.39
N CYS A 200 13.68 -3.23 -6.84
CA CYS A 200 13.49 -1.82 -6.49
C CYS A 200 14.40 -1.35 -5.34
N ASN A 201 14.86 -2.26 -4.47
CA ASN A 201 15.76 -1.92 -3.37
C ASN A 201 17.24 -1.97 -3.74
N GLU A 202 17.63 -2.85 -4.65
CA GLU A 202 19.04 -3.13 -4.97
C GLU A 202 19.53 -2.41 -6.24
N GLU A 203 18.64 -2.22 -7.23
CA GLU A 203 19.02 -1.53 -8.47
C GLU A 203 19.18 -0.02 -8.25
N THR A 204 20.40 0.44 -8.40
CA THR A 204 20.77 1.84 -8.17
C THR A 204 19.96 2.83 -9.02
N SER A 205 19.65 2.45 -10.26
CA SER A 205 18.85 3.26 -11.18
C SER A 205 17.40 3.45 -10.74
N ILE A 206 16.88 2.55 -9.90
CA ILE A 206 15.53 2.64 -9.31
C ILE A 206 15.62 3.25 -7.91
N ALA A 207 16.49 2.69 -7.05
CA ALA A 207 16.58 3.07 -5.64
C ALA A 207 17.08 4.50 -5.40
N LYS A 208 17.81 5.09 -6.38
CA LYS A 208 18.38 6.46 -6.25
C LYS A 208 17.82 7.46 -7.26
N GLY A 209 17.00 7.02 -8.20
CA GLY A 209 16.28 7.85 -9.17
C GLY A 209 17.15 8.39 -10.28
#